data_3fc5613cdf4657cb965b8d4f25130431
#
_entry.id   3fc5613cdf4657cb965b8d4f25130431
#
_cell.length_a   1.000
_cell.length_b   1.000
_cell.length_c   1.000
_cell.angle_alpha   90.00
_cell.angle_beta   90.00
_cell.angle_gamma   90.00
#
_symmetry.space_group_name_H-M   'P 1'
#
loop_
_entity.id
_entity.type
_entity.pdbx_description
1 polymer ?
#
loop_
_entity_poly.entity_id
_entity_poly.type
_entity_poly.pdbx_seq_one_letter_code
_entity_poly.pdbx_strand_id
1 'polypeptide(L)'
;MGHYKANVRDLEFNLFEVFGRQEILGKGIYADLDVEAAKDILGEVARLAENELAASLVDSDRNPPIYDPVTCSVTIPESFKKSYQAYLDGEWGRLDTPVELGGMAVPPSLRWSIAEMVCGANPAIHMYGATFSFAKLLWHMGTEDQKKLAKHIVDNAWHTTTVSYTHLTLPTSDLV
;
A
#
# COMPACT_ATOMS: atom_id res chain seq x y z
N MET A 1 10.41 22.45 -4.05
CA MET A 1 9.49 22.02 -2.97
C MET A 1 8.48 21.05 -3.64
N GLY A 2 8.35 19.86 -3.13
CA GLY A 2 7.41 18.88 -3.70
C GLY A 2 5.95 19.35 -3.60
N HIS A 3 5.05 18.75 -4.37
CA HIS A 3 3.61 19.04 -4.34
C HIS A 3 2.94 18.53 -3.06
N TYR A 4 3.59 17.61 -2.33
CA TYR A 4 3.06 16.94 -1.16
C TYR A 4 3.85 17.30 0.11
N LYS A 5 3.12 17.46 1.21
CA LYS A 5 3.65 17.64 2.56
C LYS A 5 2.78 16.86 3.53
N ALA A 6 3.37 15.90 4.25
CA ALA A 6 2.67 15.10 5.24
C ALA A 6 2.38 15.93 6.51
N ASN A 7 1.19 15.75 7.08
CA ASN A 7 0.85 16.31 8.40
C ASN A 7 0.91 15.20 9.46
N VAL A 8 2.13 14.77 9.78
CA VAL A 8 2.37 13.67 10.75
C VAL A 8 1.73 13.97 12.10
N ARG A 9 1.79 15.24 12.56
CA ARG A 9 1.18 15.62 13.86
C ARG A 9 -0.32 15.39 13.90
N ASP A 10 -1.03 15.63 12.80
CA ASP A 10 -2.47 15.36 12.71
C ASP A 10 -2.79 13.86 12.74
N LEU A 11 -1.97 13.05 12.05
CA LEU A 11 -2.08 11.60 12.10
C LEU A 11 -1.83 11.04 13.51
N GLU A 12 -0.81 11.52 14.19
CA GLU A 12 -0.52 11.18 15.58
C GLU A 12 -1.65 11.60 16.52
N PHE A 13 -2.18 12.81 16.36
CA PHE A 13 -3.32 13.29 17.13
C PHE A 13 -4.52 12.37 17.00
N ASN A 14 -4.89 12.03 15.77
CA ASN A 14 -5.99 11.12 15.52
C ASN A 14 -5.75 9.73 16.12
N LEU A 15 -4.56 9.14 15.88
CA LEU A 15 -4.26 7.80 16.35
C LEU A 15 -4.21 7.71 17.87
N PHE A 16 -3.53 8.64 18.53
CA PHE A 16 -3.17 8.49 19.94
C PHE A 16 -4.08 9.30 20.87
N GLU A 17 -4.48 10.52 20.49
CA GLU A 17 -5.29 11.38 21.35
C GLU A 17 -6.81 11.17 21.13
N VAL A 18 -7.25 10.89 19.87
CA VAL A 18 -8.66 10.67 19.56
C VAL A 18 -9.04 9.20 19.68
N PHE A 19 -8.31 8.31 19.02
CA PHE A 19 -8.65 6.88 18.96
C PHE A 19 -7.99 6.02 20.03
N GLY A 20 -7.10 6.56 20.86
CA GLY A 20 -6.47 5.85 21.97
C GLY A 20 -5.68 4.62 21.55
N ARG A 21 -5.04 4.61 20.37
CA ARG A 21 -4.38 3.42 19.83
C ARG A 21 -3.17 2.96 20.65
N GLN A 22 -2.59 3.81 21.48
CA GLN A 22 -1.56 3.42 22.45
C GLN A 22 -2.02 2.32 23.41
N GLU A 23 -3.33 2.15 23.58
CA GLU A 23 -3.85 1.13 24.51
C GLU A 23 -3.72 -0.29 23.98
N ILE A 24 -3.62 -0.48 22.67
CA ILE A 24 -3.49 -1.79 22.02
C ILE A 24 -2.06 -2.09 21.55
N LEU A 25 -1.22 -1.06 21.36
CA LEU A 25 0.17 -1.24 20.97
C LEU A 25 0.99 -1.88 22.11
N GLY A 26 1.96 -2.70 21.76
CA GLY A 26 2.75 -3.48 22.71
C GLY A 26 1.99 -4.64 23.37
N LYS A 27 0.79 -5.03 22.85
CA LYS A 27 -0.06 -6.06 23.46
C LYS A 27 -0.64 -7.01 22.42
N GLY A 28 -0.83 -8.25 22.84
CA GLY A 28 -1.50 -9.28 22.03
C GLY A 28 -0.82 -9.48 20.68
N ILE A 29 -1.58 -9.36 19.57
CA ILE A 29 -1.06 -9.51 18.22
C ILE A 29 -0.16 -8.34 17.78
N TYR A 30 -0.13 -7.23 18.55
CA TYR A 30 0.72 -6.05 18.29
C TYR A 30 1.84 -5.92 19.33
N ALA A 31 2.26 -7.01 19.97
CA ALA A 31 3.26 -7.01 21.05
C ALA A 31 4.61 -6.44 20.60
N ASP A 32 4.98 -6.64 19.34
CA ASP A 32 6.25 -6.20 18.75
C ASP A 32 6.23 -4.76 18.22
N LEU A 33 5.11 -4.04 18.40
CA LEU A 33 4.93 -2.66 17.93
C LEU A 33 4.50 -1.76 19.09
N ASP A 34 5.41 -0.99 19.63
CA ASP A 34 5.10 0.02 20.63
C ASP A 34 4.72 1.39 20.01
N VAL A 35 4.44 2.38 20.86
CA VAL A 35 4.01 3.72 20.42
C VAL A 35 5.14 4.48 19.72
N GLU A 36 6.37 4.35 20.21
CA GLU A 36 7.51 5.05 19.63
C GLU A 36 7.85 4.46 18.24
N ALA A 37 7.85 3.13 18.11
CA ALA A 37 8.01 2.48 16.81
C ALA A 37 6.89 2.88 15.82
N ALA A 38 5.66 3.03 16.28
CA ALA A 38 4.56 3.49 15.42
C ALA A 38 4.76 4.95 14.94
N LYS A 39 5.28 5.83 15.79
CA LYS A 39 5.65 7.21 15.41
C LYS A 39 6.84 7.25 14.45
N ASP A 40 7.86 6.43 14.69
CA ASP A 40 9.01 6.31 13.80
C ASP A 40 8.58 5.85 12.40
N ILE A 41 7.69 4.87 12.31
CA ILE A 41 7.07 4.43 11.04
C ILE A 41 6.37 5.61 10.34
N LEU A 42 5.56 6.40 11.04
CA LEU A 42 4.88 7.56 10.44
C LEU A 42 5.89 8.59 9.93
N GLY A 43 6.95 8.85 10.69
CA GLY A 43 8.01 9.78 10.31
C GLY A 43 8.79 9.34 9.06
N GLU A 44 9.17 8.06 9.00
CA GLU A 44 9.89 7.52 7.86
C GLU A 44 9.03 7.47 6.59
N VAL A 45 7.74 7.07 6.72
CA VAL A 45 6.82 7.09 5.57
C VAL A 45 6.55 8.52 5.09
N ALA A 46 6.43 9.48 6.01
CA ALA A 46 6.28 10.88 5.63
C ALA A 46 7.49 11.37 4.82
N ARG A 47 8.71 11.05 5.27
CA ARG A 47 9.95 11.39 4.55
C ARG A 47 9.97 10.75 3.15
N LEU A 48 9.65 9.47 3.04
CA LEU A 48 9.53 8.76 1.76
C LEU A 48 8.48 9.40 0.85
N ALA A 49 7.30 9.69 1.38
CA ALA A 49 6.19 10.27 0.65
C ALA A 49 6.53 11.65 0.07
N GLU A 50 7.12 12.52 0.89
CA GLU A 50 7.48 13.90 0.51
C GLU A 50 8.61 13.97 -0.53
N ASN A 51 9.50 12.99 -0.56
CA ASN A 51 10.67 12.98 -1.43
C ASN A 51 10.52 11.98 -2.59
N GLU A 52 10.70 10.70 -2.31
CA GLU A 52 10.81 9.67 -3.33
C GLU A 52 9.49 9.43 -4.07
N LEU A 53 8.35 9.37 -3.36
CA LEU A 53 7.07 9.07 -4.00
C LEU A 53 6.49 10.28 -4.73
N ALA A 54 6.57 11.46 -4.13
CA ALA A 54 6.08 12.69 -4.73
C ALA A 54 6.85 13.08 -6.01
N ALA A 55 8.11 12.66 -6.12
CA ALA A 55 8.98 13.03 -7.24
C ALA A 55 8.46 12.57 -8.60
N SER A 56 7.75 11.44 -8.66
CA SER A 56 7.28 10.87 -9.94
C SER A 56 5.87 11.24 -10.33
N LEU A 57 5.08 11.90 -9.45
CA LEU A 57 3.66 12.15 -9.73
C LEU A 57 3.43 12.89 -11.05
N VAL A 58 4.06 14.02 -11.25
CA VAL A 58 3.84 14.88 -12.43
C VAL A 58 4.30 14.19 -13.71
N ASP A 59 5.42 13.47 -13.66
CA ASP A 59 5.95 12.77 -14.82
C ASP A 59 5.07 11.56 -15.19
N SER A 60 4.68 10.76 -14.20
CA SER A 60 3.81 9.59 -14.45
C SER A 60 2.38 9.95 -14.86
N ASP A 61 1.87 11.11 -14.44
CA ASP A 61 0.58 11.63 -14.89
C ASP A 61 0.61 12.10 -16.35
N ARG A 62 1.69 12.78 -16.75
CA ARG A 62 1.86 13.29 -18.12
C ARG A 62 2.28 12.22 -19.13
N ASN A 63 2.96 11.19 -18.68
CA ASN A 63 3.47 10.09 -19.48
C ASN A 63 2.84 8.77 -19.01
N PRO A 64 1.56 8.50 -19.37
CA PRO A 64 0.86 7.29 -18.93
C PRO A 64 1.51 6.03 -19.50
N PRO A 65 1.21 4.85 -18.92
CA PRO A 65 1.69 3.58 -19.44
C PRO A 65 1.35 3.38 -20.91
N ILE A 66 2.31 2.92 -21.70
CA ILE A 66 2.14 2.64 -23.13
C ILE A 66 2.15 1.12 -23.32
N TYR A 67 1.05 0.58 -23.84
CA TYR A 67 0.94 -0.85 -24.17
C TYR A 67 1.37 -1.09 -25.63
N ASP A 68 2.25 -2.05 -25.83
CA ASP A 68 2.64 -2.57 -27.13
C ASP A 68 1.91 -3.90 -27.40
N PRO A 69 0.94 -3.94 -28.34
CA PRO A 69 0.16 -5.16 -28.62
C PRO A 69 0.98 -6.24 -29.34
N VAL A 70 2.11 -5.90 -29.95
CA VAL A 70 2.96 -6.86 -30.68
C VAL A 70 3.80 -7.69 -29.71
N THR A 71 4.41 -7.02 -28.76
CA THR A 71 5.27 -7.66 -27.73
C THR A 71 4.51 -8.02 -26.45
N CYS A 72 3.24 -7.60 -26.34
CA CYS A 72 2.42 -7.70 -25.12
C CYS A 72 3.12 -7.10 -23.89
N SER A 73 3.91 -6.05 -24.09
CA SER A 73 4.64 -5.37 -23.02
C SER A 73 4.04 -4.01 -22.69
N VAL A 74 4.37 -3.52 -21.49
CA VAL A 74 3.97 -2.19 -21.03
C VAL A 74 5.21 -1.39 -20.67
N THR A 75 5.33 -0.19 -21.21
CA THR A 75 6.36 0.77 -20.84
C THR A 75 5.78 1.80 -19.87
N ILE A 76 6.43 2.02 -18.74
CA ILE A 76 6.10 3.04 -17.75
C ILE A 76 7.30 3.95 -17.51
N PRO A 77 7.09 5.22 -17.05
CA PRO A 77 8.19 6.16 -16.79
C PRO A 77 9.23 5.64 -15.80
N GLU A 78 10.49 5.89 -16.04
CA GLU A 78 11.58 5.49 -15.14
C GLU A 78 11.51 6.18 -13.78
N SER A 79 10.99 7.40 -13.73
CA SER A 79 10.71 8.12 -12.47
C SER A 79 9.73 7.34 -11.61
N PHE A 80 8.65 6.79 -12.21
CA PHE A 80 7.68 5.96 -11.50
C PHE A 80 8.29 4.66 -10.99
N LYS A 81 9.09 3.97 -11.82
CA LYS A 81 9.79 2.75 -11.39
C LYS A 81 10.67 2.99 -10.16
N LYS A 82 11.42 4.10 -10.15
CA LYS A 82 12.25 4.47 -9.00
C LYS A 82 11.45 4.72 -7.74
N SER A 83 10.37 5.47 -7.86
CA SER A 83 9.48 5.76 -6.72
C SER A 83 8.83 4.49 -6.18
N TYR A 84 8.34 3.64 -7.07
CA TYR A 84 7.74 2.37 -6.66
C TYR A 84 8.77 1.41 -6.05
N GLN A 85 9.99 1.36 -6.58
CA GLN A 85 11.07 0.56 -6.00
C GLN A 85 11.43 1.04 -4.59
N ALA A 86 11.52 2.35 -4.36
CA ALA A 86 11.75 2.90 -3.03
C ALA A 86 10.65 2.52 -2.03
N TYR A 87 9.39 2.44 -2.49
CA TYR A 87 8.28 1.94 -1.68
C TYR A 87 8.44 0.45 -1.33
N LEU A 88 8.87 -0.38 -2.29
CA LEU A 88 9.10 -1.81 -2.09
C LEU A 88 10.31 -2.08 -1.20
N ASP A 89 11.41 -1.36 -1.39
CA ASP A 89 12.65 -1.51 -0.62
C ASP A 89 12.43 -1.22 0.88
N GLY A 90 11.52 -0.32 1.20
CA GLY A 90 11.10 -0.04 2.57
C GLY A 90 10.09 -1.04 3.15
N GLU A 91 9.64 -2.02 2.36
CA GLU A 91 8.66 -3.05 2.75
C GLU A 91 7.32 -2.50 3.28
N TRP A 92 7.01 -1.24 2.97
CA TRP A 92 5.84 -0.53 3.51
C TRP A 92 4.50 -1.19 3.19
N GLY A 93 4.41 -1.91 2.08
CA GLY A 93 3.24 -2.70 1.71
C GLY A 93 3.02 -3.93 2.58
N ARG A 94 4.06 -4.42 3.30
CA ARG A 94 3.99 -5.63 4.11
C ARG A 94 3.55 -5.39 5.55
N LEU A 95 3.49 -4.15 6.01
CA LEU A 95 3.29 -3.83 7.42
C LEU A 95 2.02 -4.46 8.02
N ASP A 96 0.90 -4.51 7.28
CA ASP A 96 -0.34 -5.14 7.74
C ASP A 96 -0.54 -6.57 7.24
N THR A 97 0.48 -7.13 6.61
CA THR A 97 0.47 -8.53 6.17
C THR A 97 0.69 -9.46 7.38
N PRO A 98 0.08 -10.66 7.41
CA PRO A 98 0.33 -11.63 8.46
C PRO A 98 1.82 -11.96 8.64
N VAL A 99 2.21 -12.25 9.87
CA VAL A 99 3.62 -12.58 10.22
C VAL A 99 4.12 -13.77 9.40
N GLU A 100 3.25 -14.76 9.13
CA GLU A 100 3.56 -15.94 8.32
C GLU A 100 3.89 -15.60 6.86
N LEU A 101 3.46 -14.43 6.41
CA LEU A 101 3.80 -13.86 5.09
C LEU A 101 4.91 -12.81 5.16
N GLY A 102 5.58 -12.68 6.30
CA GLY A 102 6.68 -11.75 6.52
C GLY A 102 6.23 -10.32 6.82
N GLY A 103 5.02 -10.13 7.33
CA GLY A 103 4.52 -8.83 7.78
C GLY A 103 4.72 -8.58 9.28
N MET A 104 4.33 -7.38 9.73
CA MET A 104 4.37 -6.98 11.16
C MET A 104 2.99 -7.04 11.83
N ALA A 105 1.93 -7.28 11.07
CA ALA A 105 0.55 -7.26 11.57
C ALA A 105 0.19 -5.94 12.29
N VAL A 106 0.56 -4.79 11.72
CA VAL A 106 0.22 -3.48 12.31
C VAL A 106 -1.30 -3.24 12.38
N PRO A 107 -1.79 -2.42 13.32
CA PRO A 107 -3.19 -2.08 13.41
C PRO A 107 -3.71 -1.43 12.11
N PRO A 108 -4.95 -1.73 11.67
CA PRO A 108 -5.54 -1.12 10.49
C PRO A 108 -5.52 0.41 10.51
N SER A 109 -5.68 1.04 11.67
CA SER A 109 -5.60 2.48 11.81
C SER A 109 -4.23 3.05 11.41
N LEU A 110 -3.13 2.41 11.84
CA LEU A 110 -1.78 2.81 11.42
C LEU A 110 -1.57 2.55 9.92
N ARG A 111 -2.03 1.39 9.42
CA ARG A 111 -1.95 1.06 7.99
C ARG A 111 -2.64 2.13 7.12
N TRP A 112 -3.81 2.63 7.54
CA TRP A 112 -4.53 3.65 6.79
C TRP A 112 -3.90 5.03 6.89
N SER A 113 -3.27 5.38 8.01
CA SER A 113 -2.46 6.60 8.11
C SER A 113 -1.26 6.59 7.14
N ILE A 114 -0.61 5.44 7.00
CA ILE A 114 0.44 5.23 6.01
C ILE A 114 -0.12 5.36 4.58
N ALA A 115 -1.25 4.71 4.31
CA ALA A 115 -1.91 4.77 3.00
C ALA A 115 -2.31 6.19 2.60
N GLU A 116 -2.76 7.02 3.55
CA GLU A 116 -3.07 8.43 3.31
C GLU A 116 -1.85 9.18 2.78
N MET A 117 -0.70 9.01 3.43
CA MET A 117 0.53 9.67 3.01
C MET A 117 1.02 9.21 1.64
N VAL A 118 0.98 7.90 1.39
CA VAL A 118 1.37 7.33 0.09
C VAL A 118 0.42 7.79 -1.01
N CYS A 119 -0.89 7.75 -0.77
CA CYS A 119 -1.91 8.18 -1.72
C CYS A 119 -1.82 9.68 -2.02
N GLY A 120 -1.59 10.51 -0.99
CA GLY A 120 -1.41 11.95 -1.15
C GLY A 120 -0.16 12.32 -1.94
N ALA A 121 0.90 11.53 -1.81
CA ALA A 121 2.15 11.74 -2.55
C ALA A 121 2.06 11.25 -3.99
N ASN A 122 1.53 10.04 -4.21
CA ASN A 122 1.32 9.45 -5.54
C ASN A 122 0.27 8.34 -5.48
N PRO A 123 -0.97 8.59 -5.91
CA PRO A 123 -2.07 7.63 -5.84
C PRO A 123 -1.81 6.36 -6.67
N ALA A 124 -1.05 6.44 -7.76
CA ALA A 124 -0.71 5.26 -8.55
C ALA A 124 0.17 4.28 -7.76
N ILE A 125 1.13 4.77 -6.97
CA ILE A 125 1.95 3.93 -6.10
C ILE A 125 1.06 3.24 -5.04
N HIS A 126 0.10 3.95 -4.48
CA HIS A 126 -0.86 3.35 -3.54
C HIS A 126 -1.67 2.22 -4.19
N MET A 127 -2.14 2.40 -5.42
CA MET A 127 -2.86 1.36 -6.17
C MET A 127 -2.01 0.11 -6.41
N TYR A 128 -0.76 0.29 -6.84
CA TYR A 128 0.16 -0.83 -7.03
C TYR A 128 0.50 -1.53 -5.71
N GLY A 129 0.59 -0.78 -4.62
CA GLY A 129 0.82 -1.31 -3.26
C GLY A 129 -0.34 -2.14 -2.69
N ALA A 130 -1.54 -2.09 -3.28
CA ALA A 130 -2.70 -2.87 -2.84
C ALA A 130 -2.52 -4.40 -2.97
N THR A 131 -1.54 -4.85 -3.72
CA THR A 131 -1.13 -6.26 -3.89
C THR A 131 -1.09 -7.04 -2.58
N PHE A 132 -0.45 -6.48 -1.57
CA PHE A 132 -0.28 -7.13 -0.26
C PHE A 132 -1.62 -7.34 0.47
N SER A 133 -2.58 -6.44 0.30
CA SER A 133 -3.93 -6.58 0.87
C SER A 133 -4.69 -7.76 0.25
N PHE A 134 -4.53 -8.02 -1.05
CA PHE A 134 -5.15 -9.18 -1.70
C PHE A 134 -4.47 -10.50 -1.29
N ALA A 135 -3.16 -10.52 -1.12
CA ALA A 135 -2.45 -11.68 -0.59
C ALA A 135 -2.94 -12.02 0.83
N LYS A 136 -3.13 -11.00 1.69
CA LYS A 136 -3.72 -11.15 3.01
C LYS A 136 -5.12 -11.75 2.96
N LEU A 137 -5.98 -11.32 2.03
CA LEU A 137 -7.30 -11.88 1.82
C LEU A 137 -7.23 -13.36 1.46
N LEU A 138 -6.39 -13.73 0.49
CA LEU A 138 -6.18 -15.13 0.09
C LEU A 138 -5.64 -15.98 1.24
N TRP A 139 -4.76 -15.43 2.07
CA TRP A 139 -4.22 -16.13 3.24
C TRP A 139 -5.30 -16.48 4.25
N HIS A 140 -6.20 -15.56 4.56
CA HIS A 140 -7.23 -15.78 5.57
C HIS A 140 -8.43 -16.57 5.06
N MET A 141 -8.82 -16.40 3.80
CA MET A 141 -10.08 -16.91 3.26
C MET A 141 -9.89 -18.00 2.20
N GLY A 142 -8.67 -18.22 1.74
CA GLY A 142 -8.37 -19.12 0.64
C GLY A 142 -8.20 -20.58 1.06
N THR A 143 -8.25 -21.47 0.05
CA THR A 143 -7.82 -22.86 0.16
C THR A 143 -6.31 -22.94 0.40
N GLU A 144 -5.79 -24.13 0.75
CA GLU A 144 -4.35 -24.30 0.97
C GLU A 144 -3.51 -23.96 -0.28
N ASP A 145 -4.01 -24.20 -1.49
CA ASP A 145 -3.30 -23.79 -2.70
C ASP A 145 -3.37 -22.29 -2.94
N GLN A 146 -4.47 -21.63 -2.58
CA GLN A 146 -4.58 -20.18 -2.62
C GLN A 146 -3.69 -19.50 -1.56
N LYS A 147 -3.48 -20.12 -0.41
CA LYS A 147 -2.50 -19.64 0.60
C LYS A 147 -1.06 -19.73 0.09
N LYS A 148 -0.69 -20.80 -0.63
CA LYS A 148 0.60 -20.90 -1.32
C LYS A 148 0.77 -19.78 -2.36
N LEU A 149 -0.30 -19.50 -3.11
CA LEU A 149 -0.31 -18.38 -4.05
C LEU A 149 -0.15 -17.03 -3.34
N ALA A 150 -0.83 -16.83 -2.21
CA ALA A 150 -0.68 -15.62 -1.39
C ALA A 150 0.79 -15.38 -0.99
N LYS A 151 1.47 -16.43 -0.52
CA LYS A 151 2.90 -16.36 -0.22
C LYS A 151 3.74 -15.99 -1.44
N HIS A 152 3.48 -16.63 -2.57
CA HIS A 152 4.20 -16.36 -3.82
C HIS A 152 3.99 -14.90 -4.30
N ILE A 153 2.78 -14.36 -4.18
CA ILE A 153 2.45 -12.97 -4.49
C ILE A 153 3.29 -12.01 -3.64
N VAL A 154 3.38 -12.26 -2.32
CA VAL A 154 4.16 -11.42 -1.41
C VAL A 154 5.65 -11.51 -1.69
N ASP A 155 6.19 -12.74 -1.87
CA ASP A 155 7.62 -12.98 -2.09
C ASP A 155 8.13 -12.32 -3.38
N ASN A 156 7.27 -12.21 -4.40
CA ASN A 156 7.64 -11.66 -5.71
C ASN A 156 7.07 -10.25 -5.97
N ALA A 157 6.38 -9.65 -4.99
CA ALA A 157 5.66 -8.39 -5.15
C ALA A 157 4.78 -8.35 -6.41
N TRP A 158 4.09 -9.46 -6.71
CA TRP A 158 3.22 -9.57 -7.88
C TRP A 158 1.98 -8.71 -7.71
N HIS A 159 1.65 -7.97 -8.75
CA HIS A 159 0.44 -7.17 -8.75
C HIS A 159 -0.80 -8.04 -8.87
N THR A 160 -1.84 -7.62 -8.16
CA THR A 160 -3.15 -8.28 -8.14
C THR A 160 -4.24 -7.27 -8.43
N THR A 161 -5.32 -7.71 -9.02
CA THR A 161 -6.50 -6.87 -9.28
C THR A 161 -7.78 -7.66 -9.11
N THR A 162 -8.85 -7.00 -8.69
CA THR A 162 -10.19 -7.56 -8.70
C THR A 162 -10.87 -7.20 -10.02
N VAL A 163 -11.33 -8.22 -10.75
CA VAL A 163 -11.93 -8.05 -12.08
C VAL A 163 -13.45 -8.26 -11.98
N SER A 164 -14.08 -7.69 -10.95
CA SER A 164 -15.48 -7.92 -10.60
C SER A 164 -16.44 -7.62 -11.75
N TYR A 165 -16.24 -6.51 -12.43
CA TYR A 165 -17.11 -6.07 -13.51
C TYR A 165 -16.92 -6.78 -14.84
N THR A 166 -15.85 -7.52 -15.02
CA THR A 166 -15.62 -8.32 -16.24
C THR A 166 -16.59 -9.50 -16.33
N HIS A 167 -16.98 -10.06 -15.20
CA HIS A 167 -17.82 -11.26 -15.11
C HIS A 167 -19.21 -10.99 -14.54
N LEU A 168 -19.45 -9.83 -13.98
CA LEU A 168 -20.74 -9.42 -13.43
C LEU A 168 -21.39 -8.41 -14.36
N THR A 169 -22.45 -8.81 -15.03
CA THR A 169 -23.35 -7.87 -15.69
C THR A 169 -24.20 -7.20 -14.61
N LEU A 170 -23.88 -5.93 -14.30
CA LEU A 170 -24.73 -5.15 -13.41
C LEU A 170 -25.93 -4.61 -14.19
N PRO A 171 -27.15 -4.65 -13.61
CA PRO A 171 -28.37 -4.11 -14.25
C PRO A 171 -28.31 -2.58 -14.46
N THR A 172 -27.27 -1.92 -13.97
CA THR A 172 -27.08 -0.47 -14.08
C THR A 172 -26.65 0.00 -15.47
N SER A 173 -26.25 -0.90 -16.37
CA SER A 173 -25.93 -0.55 -17.76
C SER A 173 -27.16 -0.17 -18.59
N ASP A 174 -28.36 -0.52 -18.15
CA ASP A 174 -29.60 -0.23 -18.85
C ASP A 174 -30.22 1.14 -18.46
N LEU A 175 -29.53 1.90 -17.64
CA LEU A 175 -29.97 3.22 -17.14
C LEU A 175 -29.24 4.40 -17.78
N VAL A 176 -28.52 4.18 -18.87
CA VAL A 176 -27.83 5.24 -19.64
C VAL A 176 -28.49 5.43 -20.99
#